data_15a582ef8599bb058b816fb948850e11
#
_entry.id   15a582ef8599bb058b816fb948850e11
#
_cell.length_a   1.000
_cell.length_b   1.000
_cell.length_c   1.000
_cell.angle_alpha   90.00
_cell.angle_beta   90.00
_cell.angle_gamma   90.00
#
_symmetry.space_group_name_H-M   'P 1'
#
loop_
_entity.id
_entity.type
_entity.pdbx_description
1 polymer ?
#
loop_
_entity_poly.entity_id
_entity_poly.type
_entity_poly.pdbx_seq_one_letter_code
_entity_poly.pdbx_strand_id
1 'polypeptide(L)'
;AHSPFNPAPLVAMVLFCALATADGAETGLSPARLFNAGNANLKEGRIGEAILNYERASFMAPNDPDIQANLRLARSKAGLWSGERPLLDRLAHKASLSTWAKAIAVALFCAAATLPLMLLLPRARSLWLTIRVLAAMIAITAGAAMAIAWHDMARAVTIAKESATRVAPAAAAGVAFHLREGETVRLIKSHGDFSLVENRDGRRAWAKRAEVTPIIPR
;
A
#
# COMPACT_ATOMS: atom_id res chain seq x y z
N ALA A 1 -42.00 33.97 -0.42
CA ALA A 1 -42.20 32.59 -0.01
C ALA A 1 -40.83 31.94 0.15
N HIS A 2 -40.35 31.79 1.41
CA HIS A 2 -39.12 31.08 1.70
C HIS A 2 -39.39 29.56 1.64
N SER A 3 -38.76 28.88 0.69
CA SER A 3 -38.75 27.43 0.67
C SER A 3 -37.98 26.95 1.92
N PRO A 4 -38.54 26.09 2.78
CA PRO A 4 -37.80 25.59 3.95
C PRO A 4 -36.63 24.72 3.46
N PHE A 5 -35.48 25.00 3.99
CA PHE A 5 -34.25 24.20 3.78
C PHE A 5 -34.54 22.74 4.19
N ASN A 6 -34.53 21.83 3.22
CA ASN A 6 -34.70 20.40 3.49
C ASN A 6 -33.34 19.74 3.76
N PRO A 7 -33.01 19.37 5.01
CA PRO A 7 -31.75 18.76 5.38
C PRO A 7 -31.67 17.27 4.99
N ALA A 8 -32.74 16.67 4.49
CA ALA A 8 -32.80 15.23 4.21
C ALA A 8 -31.68 14.69 3.29
N PRO A 9 -31.30 15.37 2.18
CA PRO A 9 -30.23 14.86 1.33
C PRO A 9 -28.85 14.91 2.01
N LEU A 10 -28.63 15.87 2.92
CA LEU A 10 -27.37 15.96 3.70
C LEU A 10 -27.27 14.83 4.73
N VAL A 11 -28.38 14.53 5.40
CA VAL A 11 -28.44 13.42 6.37
C VAL A 11 -28.30 12.07 5.67
N ALA A 12 -28.93 11.88 4.51
CA ALA A 12 -28.78 10.66 3.71
C ALA A 12 -27.35 10.44 3.23
N MET A 13 -26.63 11.50 2.84
CA MET A 13 -25.24 11.41 2.39
C MET A 13 -24.27 11.13 3.54
N VAL A 14 -24.51 11.68 4.73
CA VAL A 14 -23.73 11.37 5.94
C VAL A 14 -23.97 9.91 6.39
N LEU A 15 -25.20 9.43 6.34
CA LEU A 15 -25.56 8.03 6.60
C LEU A 15 -24.95 7.08 5.56
N PHE A 16 -24.93 7.44 4.29
CA PHE A 16 -24.31 6.64 3.24
C PHE A 16 -22.78 6.54 3.42
N CYS A 17 -22.10 7.63 3.80
CA CYS A 17 -20.67 7.60 4.16
C CYS A 17 -20.40 6.78 5.43
N ALA A 18 -21.31 6.79 6.41
CA ALA A 18 -21.19 5.99 7.63
C ALA A 18 -21.41 4.48 7.37
N LEU A 19 -22.34 4.13 6.48
CA LEU A 19 -22.63 2.74 6.07
C LEU A 19 -21.54 2.13 5.17
N ALA A 20 -20.82 2.95 4.40
CA ALA A 20 -19.69 2.51 3.58
C ALA A 20 -18.45 2.08 4.42
N THR A 21 -18.54 2.20 5.75
CA THR A 21 -17.50 1.71 6.68
C THR A 21 -17.77 0.28 7.18
N ALA A 22 -18.83 -0.37 6.72
CA ALA A 22 -19.13 -1.75 7.06
C ALA A 22 -18.11 -2.69 6.41
N ASP A 23 -17.33 -3.28 7.25
CA ASP A 23 -16.50 -4.47 7.16
C ASP A 23 -16.31 -5.07 5.77
N GLY A 24 -15.07 -4.90 5.25
CA GLY A 24 -14.56 -5.78 4.21
C GLY A 24 -14.61 -7.22 4.74
N ALA A 25 -15.40 -8.05 4.06
CA ALA A 25 -15.51 -9.47 4.31
C ALA A 25 -14.13 -10.07 4.59
N GLU A 26 -14.00 -10.79 5.69
CA GLU A 26 -12.83 -11.56 6.08
C GLU A 26 -12.46 -12.54 4.95
N THR A 27 -11.66 -12.10 4.00
CA THR A 27 -10.80 -13.01 3.26
C THR A 27 -9.92 -13.64 4.33
N GLY A 28 -9.98 -14.94 4.56
CA GLY A 28 -9.39 -15.69 5.70
C GLY A 28 -7.91 -15.43 6.05
N LEU A 29 -7.34 -14.33 5.62
CA LEU A 29 -6.00 -13.80 5.85
C LEU A 29 -6.10 -12.61 6.82
N SER A 30 -5.88 -12.86 8.12
CA SER A 30 -5.71 -11.79 9.09
C SER A 30 -4.22 -11.46 9.29
N PRO A 31 -3.87 -10.23 9.73
CA PRO A 31 -2.48 -9.88 10.07
C PRO A 31 -1.83 -10.86 11.03
N ALA A 32 -2.58 -11.30 12.06
CA ALA A 32 -2.10 -12.26 13.05
C ALA A 32 -1.78 -13.63 12.45
N ARG A 33 -2.61 -14.13 11.52
CA ARG A 33 -2.34 -15.42 10.83
C ARG A 33 -1.10 -15.33 9.96
N LEU A 34 -0.94 -14.22 9.22
CA LEU A 34 0.25 -13.99 8.40
C LEU A 34 1.50 -13.84 9.25
N PHE A 35 1.42 -13.13 10.37
CA PHE A 35 2.51 -12.99 11.34
C PHE A 35 2.94 -14.35 11.89
N ASN A 36 1.98 -15.18 12.33
CA ASN A 36 2.27 -16.52 12.84
C ASN A 36 2.85 -17.44 11.77
N ALA A 37 2.36 -17.37 10.52
CA ALA A 37 2.94 -18.09 9.39
C ALA A 37 4.39 -17.63 9.10
N GLY A 38 4.65 -16.33 9.19
CA GLY A 38 6.00 -15.76 9.09
C GLY A 38 6.92 -16.31 10.17
N ASN A 39 6.46 -16.37 11.42
CA ASN A 39 7.21 -16.95 12.55
C ASN A 39 7.54 -18.44 12.34
N ALA A 40 6.58 -19.22 11.84
CA ALA A 40 6.79 -20.64 11.53
C ALA A 40 7.84 -20.81 10.42
N ASN A 41 7.71 -20.08 9.30
CA ASN A 41 8.68 -20.13 8.21
C ASN A 41 10.07 -19.70 8.64
N LEU A 42 10.17 -18.68 9.48
CA LEU A 42 11.48 -18.22 10.00
C LEU A 42 12.17 -19.27 10.89
N LYS A 43 11.39 -20.01 11.70
CA LYS A 43 11.90 -21.13 12.53
C LYS A 43 12.38 -22.30 11.67
N GLU A 44 11.72 -22.54 10.54
CA GLU A 44 12.06 -23.61 9.58
C GLU A 44 13.18 -23.19 8.61
N GLY A 45 13.69 -21.98 8.72
CA GLY A 45 14.76 -21.46 7.85
C GLY A 45 14.30 -21.05 6.45
N ARG A 46 13.00 -20.99 6.18
CA ARG A 46 12.39 -20.46 4.94
C ARG A 46 12.28 -18.95 5.01
N ILE A 47 13.43 -18.27 4.88
CA ILE A 47 13.52 -16.84 5.16
C ILE A 47 12.72 -16.01 4.14
N GLY A 48 12.74 -16.38 2.85
CA GLY A 48 11.99 -15.70 1.80
C GLY A 48 10.49 -15.72 2.04
N GLU A 49 9.93 -16.88 2.42
CA GLU A 49 8.52 -17.02 2.76
C GLU A 49 8.16 -16.30 4.06
N ALA A 50 9.08 -16.27 5.05
CA ALA A 50 8.87 -15.51 6.27
C ALA A 50 8.77 -14.00 5.96
N ILE A 51 9.68 -13.46 5.15
CA ILE A 51 9.65 -12.07 4.71
C ILE A 51 8.36 -11.77 3.94
N LEU A 52 7.94 -12.64 3.03
CA LEU A 52 6.68 -12.49 2.29
C LEU A 52 5.47 -12.38 3.23
N ASN A 53 5.38 -13.26 4.23
CA ASN A 53 4.26 -13.26 5.17
C ASN A 53 4.29 -12.03 6.09
N TYR A 54 5.45 -11.60 6.55
CA TYR A 54 5.58 -10.36 7.33
C TYR A 54 5.29 -9.10 6.51
N GLU A 55 5.68 -9.06 5.22
CA GLU A 55 5.32 -7.96 4.31
C GLU A 55 3.80 -7.87 4.12
N ARG A 56 3.14 -9.01 3.94
CA ARG A 56 1.67 -9.08 3.85
C ARG A 56 0.99 -8.63 5.14
N ALA A 57 1.49 -9.10 6.29
CA ALA A 57 1.00 -8.67 7.59
C ALA A 57 1.19 -7.16 7.80
N SER A 58 2.37 -6.64 7.46
CA SER A 58 2.70 -5.21 7.53
C SER A 58 1.85 -4.35 6.59
N PHE A 59 1.44 -4.88 5.44
CA PHE A 59 0.53 -4.17 4.54
C PHE A 59 -0.87 -3.98 5.17
N MET A 60 -1.34 -4.97 5.93
CA MET A 60 -2.63 -4.92 6.62
C MET A 60 -2.57 -4.16 7.96
N ALA A 61 -1.46 -4.28 8.68
CA ALA A 61 -1.21 -3.64 9.98
C ALA A 61 0.15 -2.92 9.99
N PRO A 62 0.27 -1.76 9.31
CA PRO A 62 1.56 -1.09 9.09
C PRO A 62 2.20 -0.54 10.36
N ASN A 63 1.40 -0.28 11.41
CA ASN A 63 1.87 0.29 12.68
C ASN A 63 2.13 -0.75 13.77
N ASP A 64 1.99 -2.04 13.46
CA ASP A 64 2.26 -3.11 14.42
C ASP A 64 3.77 -3.25 14.65
N PRO A 65 4.26 -2.99 15.90
CA PRO A 65 5.68 -3.00 16.19
C PRO A 65 6.30 -4.40 16.10
N ASP A 66 5.55 -5.45 16.42
CA ASP A 66 6.04 -6.83 16.43
C ASP A 66 6.26 -7.33 15.00
N ILE A 67 5.32 -7.02 14.10
CA ILE A 67 5.44 -7.31 12.66
C ILE A 67 6.67 -6.61 12.10
N GLN A 68 6.84 -5.32 12.41
CA GLN A 68 7.99 -4.55 11.92
C GLN A 68 9.32 -5.05 12.48
N ALA A 69 9.36 -5.45 13.75
CA ALA A 69 10.57 -6.01 14.38
C ALA A 69 10.96 -7.34 13.73
N ASN A 70 10.01 -8.25 13.55
CA ASN A 70 10.28 -9.56 12.96
C ASN A 70 10.63 -9.48 11.46
N LEU A 71 10.03 -8.53 10.73
CA LEU A 71 10.41 -8.26 9.34
C LEU A 71 11.87 -7.77 9.24
N ARG A 72 12.29 -6.86 10.13
CA ARG A 72 13.70 -6.43 10.19
C ARG A 72 14.63 -7.57 10.53
N LEU A 73 14.27 -8.40 11.52
CA LEU A 73 15.05 -9.59 11.90
C LEU A 73 15.17 -10.57 10.73
N ALA A 74 14.10 -10.89 10.05
CA ALA A 74 14.12 -11.80 8.89
C ALA A 74 15.02 -11.26 7.77
N ARG A 75 14.91 -9.97 7.45
CA ARG A 75 15.78 -9.31 6.46
C ARG A 75 17.24 -9.32 6.85
N SER A 76 17.57 -9.08 8.12
CA SER A 76 18.95 -9.13 8.60
C SER A 76 19.53 -10.55 8.50
N LYS A 77 18.73 -11.59 8.79
CA LYS A 77 19.13 -13.00 8.61
C LYS A 77 19.38 -13.35 7.14
N ALA A 78 18.64 -12.76 6.21
CA ALA A 78 18.89 -12.92 4.77
C ALA A 78 20.08 -12.11 4.26
N GLY A 79 20.77 -11.34 5.11
CA GLY A 79 21.83 -10.42 4.68
C GLY A 79 21.31 -9.28 3.80
N LEU A 80 20.00 -8.99 3.88
CA LEU A 80 19.38 -7.91 3.15
C LEU A 80 19.47 -6.64 3.99
N TRP A 81 20.07 -5.60 3.42
CA TRP A 81 20.15 -4.32 4.11
C TRP A 81 18.77 -3.66 4.19
N SER A 82 18.32 -3.43 5.42
CA SER A 82 17.09 -2.69 5.71
C SER A 82 17.42 -1.21 5.84
N GLY A 83 17.80 -0.57 4.73
CA GLY A 83 17.95 0.88 4.71
C GLY A 83 16.69 1.58 5.21
N GLU A 84 16.84 2.67 5.95
CA GLU A 84 15.69 3.48 6.36
C GLU A 84 14.92 3.93 5.13
N ARG A 85 13.62 3.71 5.15
CA ARG A 85 12.73 4.24 4.10
C ARG A 85 12.77 5.77 4.15
N PRO A 86 12.74 6.46 3.00
CA PRO A 86 12.58 7.90 2.96
C PRO A 86 11.42 8.37 3.85
N LEU A 87 11.53 9.55 4.47
CA LEU A 87 10.50 10.06 5.38
C LEU A 87 9.09 10.05 4.76
N LEU A 88 8.97 10.44 3.49
CA LEU A 88 7.70 10.43 2.76
C LEU A 88 7.10 9.01 2.64
N ASP A 89 7.96 8.04 2.36
CA ASP A 89 7.56 6.63 2.28
C ASP A 89 7.09 6.11 3.65
N ARG A 90 7.80 6.46 4.72
CA ARG A 90 7.40 6.14 6.11
C ARG A 90 6.07 6.77 6.48
N LEU A 91 5.81 8.02 6.08
CA LEU A 91 4.55 8.72 6.33
C LEU A 91 3.40 8.12 5.51
N ALA A 92 3.63 7.80 4.24
CA ALA A 92 2.62 7.16 3.40
C ALA A 92 2.15 5.80 3.95
N HIS A 93 3.07 5.04 4.58
CA HIS A 93 2.77 3.74 5.18
C HIS A 93 2.28 3.79 6.62
N LYS A 94 2.17 4.99 7.25
CA LYS A 94 1.58 5.11 8.60
C LYS A 94 0.09 4.84 8.64
N ALA A 95 -0.60 4.93 7.52
CA ALA A 95 -2.03 4.67 7.44
C ALA A 95 -2.34 3.70 6.30
N SER A 96 -3.45 2.98 6.43
CA SER A 96 -3.94 2.08 5.38
C SER A 96 -4.45 2.87 4.18
N LEU A 97 -4.50 2.24 3.00
CA LEU A 97 -5.08 2.85 1.80
C LEU A 97 -6.52 3.33 2.02
N SER A 98 -7.31 2.57 2.79
CA SER A 98 -8.68 2.96 3.14
C SER A 98 -8.71 4.23 3.99
N THR A 99 -7.74 4.43 4.88
CA THR A 99 -7.63 5.66 5.69
C THR A 99 -7.34 6.87 4.82
N TRP A 100 -6.42 6.75 3.85
CA TRP A 100 -6.12 7.81 2.89
C TRP A 100 -7.32 8.13 1.99
N ALA A 101 -8.03 7.10 1.51
CA ALA A 101 -9.25 7.27 0.72
C ALA A 101 -10.35 8.00 1.51
N LYS A 102 -10.54 7.66 2.79
CA LYS A 102 -11.48 8.35 3.69
C LYS A 102 -11.07 9.82 3.90
N ALA A 103 -9.79 10.10 4.10
CA ALA A 103 -9.30 11.47 4.25
C ALA A 103 -9.58 12.32 3.01
N ILE A 104 -9.36 11.77 1.80
CA ILE A 104 -9.70 12.44 0.53
C ILE A 104 -11.21 12.68 0.44
N ALA A 105 -12.04 11.68 0.74
CA ALA A 105 -13.49 11.80 0.67
C ALA A 105 -14.02 12.89 1.62
N VAL A 106 -13.52 12.93 2.87
CA VAL A 106 -13.87 13.97 3.85
C VAL A 106 -13.43 15.35 3.38
N ALA A 107 -12.21 15.48 2.87
CA ALA A 107 -11.69 16.75 2.37
C ALA A 107 -12.53 17.28 1.19
N LEU A 108 -12.88 16.43 0.23
CA LEU A 108 -13.74 16.79 -0.91
C LEU A 108 -15.14 17.17 -0.45
N PHE A 109 -15.70 16.44 0.52
CA PHE A 109 -16.99 16.77 1.11
C PHE A 109 -16.98 18.14 1.77
N CYS A 110 -15.98 18.43 2.61
CA CYS A 110 -15.83 19.73 3.24
C CYS A 110 -15.69 20.86 2.20
N ALA A 111 -14.89 20.65 1.16
CA ALA A 111 -14.74 21.62 0.08
C ALA A 111 -16.06 21.88 -0.67
N ALA A 112 -16.85 20.84 -0.94
CA ALA A 112 -18.17 20.96 -1.59
C ALA A 112 -19.19 21.67 -0.69
N ALA A 113 -19.24 21.33 0.60
CA ALA A 113 -20.17 21.91 1.56
C ALA A 113 -19.96 23.42 1.77
N THR A 114 -18.74 23.92 1.57
CA THR A 114 -18.46 25.36 1.67
C THR A 114 -19.02 26.18 0.51
N LEU A 115 -19.39 25.58 -0.64
CA LEU A 115 -19.95 26.32 -1.79
C LEU A 115 -21.29 27.01 -1.47
N PRO A 116 -22.34 26.28 -1.01
CA PRO A 116 -23.59 26.91 -0.66
C PRO A 116 -23.45 27.87 0.54
N LEU A 117 -22.58 27.55 1.51
CA LEU A 117 -22.35 28.39 2.67
C LEU A 117 -21.73 29.74 2.29
N MET A 118 -20.86 29.77 1.29
CA MET A 118 -20.26 30.98 0.76
C MET A 118 -21.28 31.93 0.10
N LEU A 119 -22.36 31.36 -0.48
CA LEU A 119 -23.47 32.13 -1.04
C LEU A 119 -24.42 32.65 0.04
N LEU A 120 -24.67 31.85 1.08
CA LEU A 120 -25.59 32.18 2.17
C LEU A 120 -24.98 33.14 3.19
N LEU A 121 -23.66 33.07 3.43
CA LEU A 121 -22.94 33.82 4.46
C LEU A 121 -21.73 34.59 3.86
N PRO A 122 -21.96 35.62 3.04
CA PRO A 122 -20.88 36.34 2.33
C PRO A 122 -19.90 37.04 3.27
N ARG A 123 -20.33 37.40 4.49
CA ARG A 123 -19.46 38.02 5.50
C ARG A 123 -18.35 37.11 5.99
N ALA A 124 -18.51 35.78 5.88
CA ALA A 124 -17.52 34.78 6.28
C ALA A 124 -16.72 34.22 5.09
N ARG A 125 -16.68 34.91 3.95
CA ARG A 125 -16.05 34.43 2.71
C ARG A 125 -14.57 34.02 2.89
N SER A 126 -13.81 34.80 3.65
CA SER A 126 -12.40 34.48 3.93
C SER A 126 -12.25 33.16 4.70
N LEU A 127 -13.13 32.90 5.67
CA LEU A 127 -13.14 31.64 6.43
C LEU A 127 -13.44 30.43 5.49
N TRP A 128 -14.43 30.56 4.63
CA TRP A 128 -14.77 29.48 3.67
C TRP A 128 -13.64 29.22 2.68
N LEU A 129 -12.96 30.27 2.21
CA LEU A 129 -11.77 30.12 1.36
C LEU A 129 -10.62 29.40 2.10
N THR A 130 -10.37 29.75 3.36
CA THR A 130 -9.35 29.06 4.17
C THR A 130 -9.66 27.58 4.35
N ILE A 131 -10.91 27.22 4.65
CA ILE A 131 -11.34 25.82 4.78
C ILE A 131 -11.13 25.07 3.47
N ARG A 132 -11.44 25.68 2.32
CA ARG A 132 -11.23 25.05 1.00
C ARG A 132 -9.77 24.82 0.69
N VAL A 133 -8.91 25.81 1.00
CA VAL A 133 -7.45 25.66 0.81
C VAL A 133 -6.90 24.53 1.68
N LEU A 134 -7.31 24.47 2.96
CA LEU A 134 -6.91 23.39 3.85
C LEU A 134 -7.41 22.02 3.36
N ALA A 135 -8.66 21.94 2.93
CA ALA A 135 -9.23 20.71 2.36
C ALA A 135 -8.47 20.28 1.09
N ALA A 136 -8.11 21.22 0.21
CA ALA A 136 -7.32 20.92 -0.99
C ALA A 136 -5.91 20.41 -0.61
N MET A 137 -5.25 21.03 0.36
CA MET A 137 -3.95 20.56 0.85
C MET A 137 -4.03 19.14 1.42
N ILE A 138 -5.06 18.84 2.22
CA ILE A 138 -5.28 17.49 2.76
C ILE A 138 -5.53 16.49 1.62
N ALA A 139 -6.34 16.83 0.64
CA ALA A 139 -6.63 15.96 -0.49
C ALA A 139 -5.37 15.68 -1.35
N ILE A 140 -4.54 16.69 -1.59
CA ILE A 140 -3.28 16.56 -2.35
C ILE A 140 -2.29 15.69 -1.59
N THR A 141 -2.07 15.93 -0.29
CA THR A 141 -1.13 15.16 0.52
C THR A 141 -1.58 13.70 0.70
N ALA A 142 -2.89 13.48 0.93
CA ALA A 142 -3.45 12.14 1.01
C ALA A 142 -3.41 11.42 -0.35
N GLY A 143 -3.63 12.12 -1.46
CA GLY A 143 -3.50 11.60 -2.81
C GLY A 143 -2.06 11.18 -3.14
N ALA A 144 -1.08 11.99 -2.77
CA ALA A 144 0.33 11.66 -2.93
C ALA A 144 0.73 10.43 -2.10
N ALA A 145 0.30 10.37 -0.83
CA ALA A 145 0.54 9.23 0.05
C ALA A 145 -0.10 7.95 -0.51
N MET A 146 -1.32 8.05 -1.02
CA MET A 146 -2.03 6.93 -1.65
C MET A 146 -1.34 6.46 -2.93
N ALA A 147 -0.81 7.38 -3.76
CA ALA A 147 -0.06 7.04 -4.97
C ALA A 147 1.24 6.29 -4.64
N ILE A 148 1.97 6.70 -3.60
CA ILE A 148 3.16 5.99 -3.10
C ILE A 148 2.78 4.59 -2.64
N ALA A 149 1.75 4.46 -1.80
CA ALA A 149 1.28 3.16 -1.31
C ALA A 149 0.76 2.26 -2.45
N TRP A 150 0.09 2.82 -3.47
CA TRP A 150 -0.35 2.10 -4.67
C TRP A 150 0.83 1.56 -5.48
N HIS A 151 1.88 2.36 -5.64
CA HIS A 151 3.09 1.94 -6.36
C HIS A 151 3.74 0.71 -5.70
N ASP A 152 3.62 0.58 -4.38
CA ASP A 152 4.13 -0.54 -3.61
C ASP A 152 3.33 -1.85 -3.77
N MET A 153 2.10 -1.79 -4.30
CA MET A 153 1.30 -2.99 -4.57
C MET A 153 1.89 -3.89 -5.67
N ALA A 154 2.79 -3.36 -6.51
CA ALA A 154 3.47 -4.14 -7.53
C ALA A 154 4.70 -4.88 -6.99
N ARG A 155 4.94 -4.84 -5.67
CA ARG A 155 6.08 -5.52 -5.07
C ARG A 155 5.86 -7.02 -4.93
N ALA A 156 6.96 -7.76 -5.06
CA ALA A 156 7.03 -9.20 -4.86
C ALA A 156 8.30 -9.54 -4.07
N VAL A 157 8.31 -10.70 -3.46
CA VAL A 157 9.45 -11.22 -2.69
C VAL A 157 9.98 -12.47 -3.38
N THR A 158 11.30 -12.57 -3.51
CA THR A 158 11.98 -13.77 -3.99
C THR A 158 11.94 -14.84 -2.90
N ILE A 159 11.27 -15.97 -3.18
CA ILE A 159 11.14 -17.09 -2.24
C ILE A 159 12.22 -18.15 -2.44
N ALA A 160 12.80 -18.23 -3.62
CA ALA A 160 13.93 -19.13 -3.89
C ALA A 160 15.19 -18.65 -3.18
N LYS A 161 16.03 -19.59 -2.70
CA LYS A 161 17.31 -19.27 -2.06
C LYS A 161 18.22 -18.44 -2.95
N GLU A 162 18.19 -18.73 -4.24
CA GLU A 162 18.87 -17.99 -5.29
C GLU A 162 18.03 -18.05 -6.56
N SER A 163 17.79 -16.91 -7.19
CA SER A 163 17.05 -16.82 -8.45
C SER A 163 17.91 -16.16 -9.51
N ALA A 164 18.29 -16.91 -10.54
CA ALA A 164 19.03 -16.39 -11.68
C ALA A 164 18.04 -15.72 -12.64
N THR A 165 18.06 -14.38 -12.67
CA THR A 165 17.25 -13.60 -13.61
C THR A 165 17.87 -13.62 -15.01
N ARG A 166 17.04 -13.47 -16.05
CA ARG A 166 17.42 -13.61 -17.44
C ARG A 166 17.18 -12.34 -18.23
N VAL A 167 17.95 -12.16 -19.30
CA VAL A 167 17.81 -11.00 -20.22
C VAL A 167 16.52 -11.07 -21.07
N ALA A 168 15.98 -12.28 -21.28
CA ALA A 168 14.75 -12.53 -22.04
C ALA A 168 13.88 -13.59 -21.35
N PRO A 169 12.56 -13.65 -21.63
CA PRO A 169 11.63 -14.62 -20.99
C PRO A 169 11.77 -16.02 -21.62
N ALA A 170 12.97 -16.58 -21.57
CA ALA A 170 13.30 -17.89 -22.10
C ALA A 170 14.31 -18.60 -21.20
N ALA A 171 14.15 -19.91 -21.02
CA ALA A 171 15.04 -20.71 -20.17
C ALA A 171 16.49 -20.75 -20.68
N ALA A 172 16.70 -20.63 -21.99
CA ALA A 172 18.01 -20.61 -22.60
C ALA A 172 18.66 -19.19 -22.64
N ALA A 173 17.95 -18.14 -22.23
CA ALA A 173 18.49 -16.80 -22.23
C ALA A 173 19.62 -16.64 -21.20
N GLY A 174 20.56 -15.76 -21.51
CA GLY A 174 21.70 -15.46 -20.61
C GLY A 174 21.24 -14.89 -19.27
N VAL A 175 22.04 -15.12 -18.23
CA VAL A 175 21.79 -14.60 -16.89
C VAL A 175 22.09 -13.10 -16.87
N ALA A 176 21.18 -12.31 -16.33
CA ALA A 176 21.33 -10.85 -16.18
C ALA A 176 21.93 -10.50 -14.81
N PHE A 177 21.35 -11.02 -13.74
CA PHE A 177 21.83 -10.91 -12.35
C PHE A 177 21.11 -11.94 -11.48
N HIS A 178 21.59 -12.10 -10.25
CA HIS A 178 20.99 -13.00 -9.27
C HIS A 178 20.18 -12.20 -8.24
N LEU A 179 19.03 -12.73 -7.85
CA LEU A 179 18.23 -12.26 -6.72
C LEU A 179 18.48 -13.19 -5.52
N ARG A 180 18.57 -12.60 -4.34
CA ARG A 180 18.74 -13.35 -3.08
C ARG A 180 17.37 -13.72 -2.52
N GLU A 181 17.36 -14.74 -1.67
CA GLU A 181 16.17 -15.10 -0.89
C GLU A 181 15.68 -13.90 -0.06
N GLY A 182 14.38 -13.62 -0.12
CA GLY A 182 13.78 -12.50 0.60
C GLY A 182 13.94 -11.13 -0.06
N GLU A 183 14.69 -11.04 -1.16
CA GLU A 183 14.85 -9.76 -1.86
C GLU A 183 13.52 -9.28 -2.43
N THR A 184 13.20 -8.02 -2.17
CA THR A 184 11.97 -7.38 -2.67
C THR A 184 12.23 -6.75 -4.03
N VAL A 185 11.43 -7.12 -5.01
CA VAL A 185 11.48 -6.62 -6.39
C VAL A 185 10.13 -6.05 -6.80
N ARG A 186 10.10 -5.22 -7.82
CA ARG A 186 8.86 -4.72 -8.42
C ARG A 186 8.50 -5.56 -9.63
N LEU A 187 7.28 -6.08 -9.67
CA LEU A 187 6.72 -6.76 -10.84
C LEU A 187 6.24 -5.72 -11.86
N ILE A 188 6.74 -5.81 -13.09
CA ILE A 188 6.35 -4.91 -14.19
C ILE A 188 5.32 -5.59 -15.08
N LYS A 189 5.62 -6.79 -15.57
CA LYS A 189 4.73 -7.59 -16.43
C LYS A 189 5.09 -9.06 -16.33
N SER A 190 4.18 -9.92 -16.78
CA SER A 190 4.40 -11.36 -16.86
C SER A 190 4.28 -11.84 -18.31
N HIS A 191 5.06 -12.87 -18.67
CA HIS A 191 5.02 -13.53 -19.97
C HIS A 191 5.32 -15.02 -19.80
N GLY A 192 4.34 -15.88 -20.03
CA GLY A 192 4.45 -17.34 -19.77
C GLY A 192 4.86 -17.60 -18.32
N ASP A 193 5.92 -18.38 -18.14
CA ASP A 193 6.46 -18.76 -16.85
C ASP A 193 7.43 -17.71 -16.25
N PHE A 194 7.58 -16.58 -16.89
CA PHE A 194 8.50 -15.52 -16.48
C PHE A 194 7.76 -14.25 -16.10
N SER A 195 8.33 -13.52 -15.14
CA SER A 195 7.90 -12.18 -14.74
C SER A 195 9.07 -11.21 -14.90
N LEU A 196 8.83 -10.08 -15.58
CA LEU A 196 9.79 -8.98 -15.65
C LEU A 196 9.79 -8.28 -14.31
N VAL A 197 10.92 -8.31 -13.63
CA VAL A 197 11.15 -7.72 -12.33
C VAL A 197 12.15 -6.58 -12.43
N GLU A 198 12.00 -5.61 -11.54
CA GLU A 198 12.95 -4.52 -11.34
C GLU A 198 13.45 -4.58 -9.91
N ASN A 199 14.77 -4.65 -9.75
CA ASN A 199 15.39 -4.65 -8.44
C ASN A 199 15.50 -3.21 -7.88
N ARG A 200 16.08 -3.08 -6.68
CA ARG A 200 16.26 -1.80 -5.99
C ARG A 200 17.15 -0.80 -6.74
N ASP A 201 18.09 -1.32 -7.55
CA ASP A 201 19.02 -0.51 -8.33
C ASP A 201 18.43 -0.06 -9.68
N GLY A 202 17.14 -0.33 -9.94
CA GLY A 202 16.47 -0.02 -11.19
C GLY A 202 16.80 -0.97 -12.35
N ARG A 203 17.55 -2.04 -12.10
CA ARG A 203 17.89 -3.04 -13.12
C ARG A 203 16.69 -3.94 -13.38
N ARG A 204 16.41 -4.21 -14.65
CA ARG A 204 15.27 -5.03 -15.09
C ARG A 204 15.74 -6.34 -15.69
N ALA A 205 15.09 -7.43 -15.31
CA ALA A 205 15.34 -8.75 -15.87
C ALA A 205 14.13 -9.68 -15.67
N TRP A 206 14.15 -10.83 -16.29
CA TRP A 206 13.12 -11.84 -16.22
C TRP A 206 13.45 -12.90 -15.16
N ALA A 207 12.62 -13.00 -14.13
CA ALA A 207 12.67 -14.06 -13.12
C ALA A 207 11.61 -15.11 -13.42
N LYS A 208 11.84 -16.36 -13.02
CA LYS A 208 10.78 -17.38 -13.08
C LYS A 208 9.65 -17.01 -12.11
N ARG A 209 8.41 -17.16 -12.57
CA ARG A 209 7.23 -16.85 -11.77
C ARG A 209 7.15 -17.66 -10.48
N ALA A 210 7.60 -18.93 -10.50
CA ALA A 210 7.63 -19.79 -9.34
C ALA A 210 8.64 -19.33 -8.25
N GLU A 211 9.64 -18.51 -8.60
CA GLU A 211 10.70 -18.07 -7.71
C GLU A 211 10.38 -16.71 -7.04
N VAL A 212 9.37 -15.97 -7.56
CA VAL A 212 9.03 -14.63 -7.09
C VAL A 212 7.53 -14.53 -6.85
N THR A 213 7.15 -14.28 -5.60
CA THR A 213 5.73 -14.24 -5.19
C THR A 213 5.28 -12.82 -4.89
N PRO A 214 4.17 -12.33 -5.47
CA PRO A 214 3.63 -11.01 -5.18
C PRO A 214 3.19 -10.91 -3.71
N ILE A 215 3.43 -9.76 -3.10
CA ILE A 215 3.00 -9.47 -1.73
C ILE A 215 1.46 -9.46 -1.69
N ILE A 216 0.83 -8.80 -2.66
CA ILE A 216 -0.62 -8.79 -2.81
C ILE A 216 -0.97 -9.75 -3.94
N PRO A 217 -1.73 -10.84 -3.67
CA PRO A 217 -2.24 -11.73 -4.71
C PRO A 217 -3.10 -10.93 -5.71
N ARG A 218 -2.87 -11.16 -6.99
CA ARG A 218 -3.69 -10.60 -8.08
C ARG A 218 -4.67 -11.64 -8.54
#